data_2906019ae21f1f76f2c0279bf3d2fc6c
#
_entry.id   2906019ae21f1f76f2c0279bf3d2fc6c
#
_cell.length_a   1.000
_cell.length_b   1.000
_cell.length_c   1.000
_cell.angle_alpha   90.00
_cell.angle_beta   90.00
_cell.angle_gamma   90.00
#
_symmetry.space_group_name_H-M   'P 1'
#
loop_
_entity.id
_entity.type
_entity.pdbx_description
1 polymer ?
#
loop_
_entity_poly.entity_id
_entity_poly.type
_entity_poly.pdbx_seq_one_letter_code
_entity_poly.pdbx_strand_id
1 'polypeptide(L)'
;MKYQAPRGVKDLLPPESETFRLLEEEISALFALSGFREVRLPIFESAALFSRSIGESTDIVEKEMYLFEGKGGERLALRPEGTASLLRAAIEHRLAEPGRTTRLSYQGPMFRHERPQAGRLRQFHQAGAEILGTNDPDTDADLIAMVSRYAEKTRIPGSTLLINSMGCEACRPAYRTRLVAYLEDHKNTLCETCLRRTATNPLRVLDCKVEGCQAVLEAAPPLTEFLCASSRDHFDSVCRGLADQSIPYTLSHRLVRGLDYYTETAFEWVSDALGSQSTWAAGGRYNGLVSSLGGPDIPGVGLAIGIERLHLLREKAATLPLPTDPPVMIALHPLDEASRGYIHRILSSLREENISAVGLFGQSRLKKAFVSAEREKARYIGLAGEDERESNTLTIKDLATGVQKTVPAFPAASLADLLRTGWGAES
;
A
#
# COMPACT_ATOMS: atom_id res chain seq x y z
N MET A 1 25.79 -3.24 -19.01
CA MET A 1 24.87 -2.11 -19.15
C MET A 1 25.45 -0.91 -18.44
N LYS A 2 25.42 0.29 -19.03
CA LYS A 2 26.01 1.51 -18.43
C LYS A 2 25.15 2.09 -17.31
N TYR A 3 23.83 1.89 -17.36
CA TYR A 3 22.87 2.41 -16.39
C TYR A 3 22.01 1.27 -15.85
N GLN A 4 21.81 1.26 -14.54
CA GLN A 4 21.00 0.28 -13.82
C GLN A 4 20.22 1.00 -12.71
N ALA A 5 19.11 0.43 -12.27
CA ALA A 5 18.36 0.95 -11.13
C ALA A 5 19.26 1.03 -9.88
N PRO A 6 19.17 2.08 -9.05
CA PRO A 6 19.91 2.18 -7.81
C PRO A 6 19.63 1.00 -6.87
N ARG A 7 20.61 0.63 -6.05
CA ARG A 7 20.44 -0.45 -5.07
C ARG A 7 19.27 -0.18 -4.13
N GLY A 8 18.35 -1.13 -4.02
CA GLY A 8 17.18 -1.03 -3.15
C GLY A 8 15.97 -0.36 -3.81
N VAL A 9 16.06 -0.05 -5.09
CA VAL A 9 14.95 0.41 -5.94
C VAL A 9 14.70 -0.68 -6.98
N LYS A 10 13.43 -0.93 -7.32
CA LYS A 10 13.00 -1.97 -8.25
C LYS A 10 12.04 -1.38 -9.28
N ASP A 11 12.24 -1.74 -10.55
CA ASP A 11 11.23 -1.53 -11.58
C ASP A 11 10.15 -2.62 -11.43
N LEU A 12 8.89 -2.22 -11.42
CA LEU A 12 7.76 -3.14 -11.49
C LEU A 12 7.39 -3.35 -12.96
N LEU A 13 7.60 -4.56 -13.47
CA LEU A 13 7.35 -4.92 -14.86
C LEU A 13 6.12 -5.84 -14.97
N PRO A 14 5.42 -5.87 -16.13
CA PRO A 14 4.37 -6.86 -16.36
C PRO A 14 4.89 -8.32 -16.23
N PRO A 15 4.14 -9.22 -15.61
CA PRO A 15 2.77 -9.06 -15.08
C PRO A 15 2.71 -8.50 -13.65
N GLU A 16 3.82 -8.34 -12.94
CA GLU A 16 3.86 -7.87 -11.54
C GLU A 16 3.24 -6.47 -11.39
N SER A 17 3.51 -5.55 -12.33
CA SER A 17 2.94 -4.20 -12.30
C SER A 17 1.42 -4.19 -12.44
N GLU A 18 0.84 -5.16 -13.14
CA GLU A 18 -0.61 -5.31 -13.30
C GLU A 18 -1.26 -5.77 -12.00
N THR A 19 -0.71 -6.80 -11.36
CA THR A 19 -1.20 -7.29 -10.06
C THR A 19 -1.01 -6.25 -8.96
N PHE A 20 0.07 -5.47 -9.02
CA PHE A 20 0.35 -4.39 -8.09
C PHE A 20 -0.71 -3.27 -8.20
N ARG A 21 -1.03 -2.83 -9.42
CA ARG A 21 -2.10 -1.87 -9.69
C ARG A 21 -3.46 -2.36 -9.18
N LEU A 22 -3.80 -3.62 -9.42
CA LEU A 22 -5.05 -4.20 -8.93
C LEU A 22 -5.13 -4.26 -7.40
N LEU A 23 -4.01 -4.52 -6.70
CA LEU A 23 -3.95 -4.42 -5.24
C LEU A 23 -4.18 -2.99 -4.76
N GLU A 24 -3.58 -2.01 -5.42
CA GLU A 24 -3.79 -0.60 -5.13
C GLU A 24 -5.25 -0.19 -5.30
N GLU A 25 -5.90 -0.62 -6.37
CA GLU A 25 -7.32 -0.39 -6.63
C GLU A 25 -8.21 -1.07 -5.57
N GLU A 26 -7.89 -2.29 -5.17
CA GLU A 26 -8.61 -3.05 -4.14
C GLU A 26 -8.54 -2.34 -2.77
N ILE A 27 -7.39 -1.82 -2.38
CA ILE A 27 -7.24 -1.04 -1.13
C ILE A 27 -7.95 0.32 -1.22
N SER A 28 -7.85 1.00 -2.37
CA SER A 28 -8.60 2.25 -2.59
C SER A 28 -10.11 2.04 -2.47
N ALA A 29 -10.63 0.96 -3.02
CA ALA A 29 -12.03 0.59 -2.90
C ALA A 29 -12.42 0.27 -1.44
N LEU A 30 -11.58 -0.44 -0.68
CA LEU A 30 -11.78 -0.70 0.75
C LEU A 30 -11.92 0.61 1.54
N PHE A 31 -11.02 1.57 1.31
CA PHE A 31 -11.07 2.87 1.98
C PHE A 31 -12.30 3.68 1.56
N ALA A 32 -12.66 3.69 0.28
CA ALA A 32 -13.84 4.38 -0.21
C ALA A 32 -15.14 3.82 0.41
N LEU A 33 -15.27 2.50 0.53
CA LEU A 33 -16.41 1.84 1.20
C LEU A 33 -16.51 2.21 2.69
N SER A 34 -15.38 2.55 3.33
CA SER A 34 -15.32 3.00 4.73
C SER A 34 -15.43 4.53 4.87
N GLY A 35 -15.78 5.24 3.80
CA GLY A 35 -16.02 6.67 3.79
C GLY A 35 -14.77 7.55 3.71
N PHE A 36 -13.61 6.99 3.41
CA PHE A 36 -12.39 7.77 3.22
C PHE A 36 -12.37 8.43 1.83
N ARG A 37 -11.80 9.62 1.78
CA ARG A 37 -11.60 10.40 0.55
C ARG A 37 -10.11 10.52 0.25
N GLU A 38 -9.71 10.17 -0.98
CA GLU A 38 -8.32 10.20 -1.40
C GLU A 38 -7.77 11.63 -1.44
N VAL A 39 -6.54 11.79 -0.93
CA VAL A 39 -5.69 12.97 -1.07
C VAL A 39 -4.39 12.55 -1.77
N ARG A 40 -4.05 13.21 -2.86
CA ARG A 40 -2.79 12.98 -3.56
C ARG A 40 -1.72 13.94 -3.07
N LEU A 41 -0.72 13.38 -2.42
CA LEU A 41 0.32 14.12 -1.72
C LEU A 41 1.57 14.30 -2.58
N PRO A 42 2.30 15.43 -2.47
CA PRO A 42 3.62 15.59 -3.07
C PRO A 42 4.60 14.49 -2.63
N ILE A 43 5.56 14.15 -3.51
CA ILE A 43 6.59 13.14 -3.21
C ILE A 43 7.68 13.71 -2.30
N PHE A 44 7.94 15.02 -2.35
CA PHE A 44 8.89 15.71 -1.49
C PHE A 44 8.21 16.83 -0.71
N GLU A 45 8.74 17.11 0.46
CA GLU A 45 8.23 18.06 1.43
C GLU A 45 9.41 18.79 2.09
N SER A 46 9.11 19.83 2.89
CA SER A 46 10.11 20.40 3.80
C SER A 46 10.66 19.32 4.75
N ALA A 47 11.97 19.20 4.88
CA ALA A 47 12.58 18.24 5.81
C ALA A 47 12.13 18.47 7.26
N ALA A 48 11.85 19.72 7.63
CA ALA A 48 11.38 20.11 8.96
C ALA A 48 10.00 19.48 9.29
N LEU A 49 9.16 19.20 8.30
CA LEU A 49 7.87 18.54 8.51
C LEU A 49 8.08 17.17 9.17
N PHE A 50 8.99 16.37 8.61
CA PHE A 50 9.24 15.02 9.12
C PHE A 50 10.04 15.00 10.41
N SER A 51 11.04 15.87 10.57
CA SER A 51 11.80 15.98 11.83
C SER A 51 10.89 16.32 13.00
N ARG A 52 9.93 17.23 12.77
CA ARG A 52 9.00 17.67 13.81
C ARG A 52 7.93 16.63 14.13
N SER A 53 7.41 15.94 13.11
CA SER A 53 6.33 14.94 13.30
C SER A 53 6.85 13.60 13.80
N ILE A 54 7.92 13.06 13.19
CA ILE A 54 8.40 11.70 13.46
C ILE A 54 9.22 11.61 14.75
N GLY A 55 9.90 12.70 15.12
CA GLY A 55 10.81 12.79 16.25
C GLY A 55 12.27 12.72 15.81
N GLU A 56 13.08 13.68 16.28
CA GLU A 56 14.49 13.85 15.90
C GLU A 56 15.37 12.63 16.26
N SER A 57 15.01 11.89 17.32
CA SER A 57 15.75 10.72 17.82
C SER A 57 15.35 9.39 17.17
N THR A 58 14.55 9.41 16.11
CA THR A 58 14.14 8.20 15.40
C THR A 58 15.15 7.83 14.32
N ASP A 59 15.31 6.52 14.05
CA ASP A 59 16.21 6.05 12.98
C ASP A 59 15.83 6.64 11.62
N ILE A 60 14.54 6.88 11.38
CA ILE A 60 14.04 7.49 10.13
C ILE A 60 14.65 8.88 9.94
N VAL A 61 14.55 9.74 10.96
CA VAL A 61 15.06 11.12 10.86
C VAL A 61 16.58 11.17 10.91
N GLU A 62 17.21 10.37 11.79
CA GLU A 62 18.67 10.38 11.94
C GLU A 62 19.42 9.81 10.72
N LYS A 63 18.88 8.77 10.03
CA LYS A 63 19.67 7.96 9.09
C LYS A 63 18.98 7.59 7.80
N GLU A 64 17.62 7.58 7.76
CA GLU A 64 16.91 6.97 6.65
C GLU A 64 16.26 7.97 5.69
N MET A 65 16.12 9.24 6.05
CA MET A 65 15.58 10.26 5.14
C MET A 65 16.52 10.56 3.98
N TYR A 66 15.97 10.65 2.78
CA TYR A 66 16.64 11.24 1.63
C TYR A 66 16.47 12.76 1.67
N LEU A 67 17.55 13.46 1.93
CA LEU A 67 17.61 14.91 2.04
C LEU A 67 18.28 15.51 0.80
N PHE A 68 17.78 16.64 0.34
CA PHE A 68 18.38 17.43 -0.73
C PHE A 68 18.08 18.92 -0.54
N GLU A 69 18.84 19.74 -1.20
CA GLU A 69 18.67 21.19 -1.17
C GLU A 69 17.97 21.65 -2.44
N GLY A 70 16.93 22.43 -2.31
CA GLY A 70 16.27 23.10 -3.41
C GLY A 70 17.10 24.26 -3.95
N LYS A 71 16.78 24.77 -5.13
CA LYS A 71 17.52 25.87 -5.76
C LYS A 71 17.49 27.16 -4.94
N GLY A 72 16.51 27.34 -4.07
CA GLY A 72 16.37 28.45 -3.15
C GLY A 72 17.09 28.28 -1.80
N GLY A 73 17.84 27.18 -1.61
CA GLY A 73 18.51 26.84 -0.35
C GLY A 73 17.62 26.18 0.70
N GLU A 74 16.36 25.85 0.36
CA GLU A 74 15.45 25.14 1.24
C GLU A 74 15.85 23.67 1.40
N ARG A 75 15.79 23.14 2.64
CA ARG A 75 16.02 21.72 2.93
C ARG A 75 14.77 20.92 2.68
N LEU A 76 14.81 20.03 1.71
CA LEU A 76 13.73 19.16 1.28
C LEU A 76 14.06 17.69 1.61
N ALA A 77 13.03 16.88 1.72
CA ALA A 77 13.14 15.43 1.90
C ALA A 77 12.16 14.69 0.97
N LEU A 78 12.57 13.56 0.42
CA LEU A 78 11.62 12.60 -0.10
C LEU A 78 10.81 12.04 1.08
N ARG A 79 9.50 11.96 0.95
CA ARG A 79 8.60 11.53 2.05
C ARG A 79 8.91 10.11 2.52
N PRO A 80 9.26 9.91 3.81
CA PRO A 80 9.51 8.58 4.38
C PRO A 80 8.24 7.86 4.81
N GLU A 81 7.11 8.58 4.91
CA GLU A 81 5.77 8.12 5.27
C GLU A 81 4.73 9.14 4.80
N GLY A 82 3.43 8.81 4.88
CA GLY A 82 2.38 9.66 4.32
C GLY A 82 1.59 10.47 5.34
N THR A 83 1.54 10.06 6.61
CA THR A 83 0.71 10.69 7.66
C THR A 83 1.06 12.17 7.85
N ALA A 84 2.34 12.52 8.03
CA ALA A 84 2.76 13.90 8.21
C ALA A 84 2.41 14.78 7.01
N SER A 85 2.62 14.27 5.78
CA SER A 85 2.26 14.99 4.55
C SER A 85 0.75 15.20 4.43
N LEU A 86 -0.05 14.19 4.80
CA LEU A 86 -1.51 14.30 4.80
C LEU A 86 -1.99 15.30 5.85
N LEU A 87 -1.42 15.28 7.06
CA LEU A 87 -1.78 16.24 8.11
C LEU A 87 -1.43 17.67 7.71
N ARG A 88 -0.23 17.90 7.11
CA ARG A 88 0.13 19.21 6.56
C ARG A 88 -0.91 19.67 5.53
N ALA A 89 -1.29 18.80 4.59
CA ALA A 89 -2.31 19.12 3.60
C ALA A 89 -3.68 19.42 4.25
N ALA A 90 -4.07 18.61 5.25
CA ALA A 90 -5.32 18.81 5.96
C ALA A 90 -5.36 20.13 6.73
N ILE A 91 -4.25 20.55 7.32
CA ILE A 91 -4.12 21.86 8.00
C ILE A 91 -4.17 23.00 6.98
N GLU A 92 -3.34 22.96 5.94
CA GLU A 92 -3.22 23.98 4.91
C GLU A 92 -4.55 24.26 4.20
N HIS A 93 -5.31 23.20 3.90
CA HIS A 93 -6.59 23.28 3.17
C HIS A 93 -7.82 23.27 4.09
N ARG A 94 -7.64 23.41 5.41
CA ARG A 94 -8.71 23.44 6.41
C ARG A 94 -9.66 22.23 6.35
N LEU A 95 -9.09 21.05 6.11
CA LEU A 95 -9.83 19.79 6.15
C LEU A 95 -9.91 19.23 7.57
N ALA A 96 -9.00 19.66 8.47
CA ALA A 96 -8.93 19.29 9.87
C ALA A 96 -9.46 20.45 10.75
N GLU A 97 -10.73 20.37 11.13
CA GLU A 97 -11.41 21.41 11.92
C GLU A 97 -11.99 20.83 13.23
N PRO A 98 -11.97 21.59 14.34
CA PRO A 98 -12.61 21.16 15.58
C PRO A 98 -14.10 20.87 15.39
N GLY A 99 -14.60 19.82 16.03
CA GLY A 99 -16.02 19.42 15.97
C GLY A 99 -16.43 18.71 14.68
N ARG A 100 -15.49 18.45 13.78
CA ARG A 100 -15.75 17.73 12.53
C ARG A 100 -14.87 16.48 12.44
N THR A 101 -15.47 15.32 12.24
CA THR A 101 -14.72 14.10 11.90
C THR A 101 -14.45 14.07 10.40
N THR A 102 -13.20 13.95 10.03
CA THR A 102 -12.75 13.88 8.62
C THR A 102 -12.00 12.57 8.39
N ARG A 103 -12.35 11.84 7.32
CA ARG A 103 -11.71 10.61 6.89
C ARG A 103 -10.98 10.85 5.58
N LEU A 104 -9.65 10.71 5.60
CA LEU A 104 -8.78 10.92 4.43
C LEU A 104 -7.92 9.69 4.20
N SER A 105 -7.62 9.40 2.94
CA SER A 105 -6.69 8.34 2.55
C SER A 105 -5.67 8.85 1.57
N TYR A 106 -4.54 8.17 1.49
CA TYR A 106 -3.50 8.43 0.52
C TYR A 106 -2.89 7.13 0.01
N GLN A 107 -2.26 7.19 -1.15
CA GLN A 107 -1.52 6.08 -1.73
C GLN A 107 -0.33 6.58 -2.52
N GLY A 108 0.74 5.79 -2.58
CA GLY A 108 1.89 6.08 -3.44
C GLY A 108 3.24 5.72 -2.82
N PRO A 109 4.35 6.10 -3.50
CA PRO A 109 5.69 5.75 -3.11
C PRO A 109 6.16 6.52 -1.87
N MET A 110 6.92 5.81 -1.02
CA MET A 110 7.66 6.32 0.14
C MET A 110 9.14 5.97 -0.01
N PHE A 111 10.01 6.69 0.70
CA PHE A 111 11.45 6.61 0.50
C PHE A 111 12.19 6.54 1.82
N ARG A 112 12.97 5.45 2.05
CA ARG A 112 13.83 5.29 3.24
C ARG A 112 15.16 4.68 2.84
N HIS A 113 16.25 5.28 3.26
CA HIS A 113 17.61 4.78 3.02
C HIS A 113 17.93 3.61 3.96
N GLU A 114 17.17 2.54 3.84
CA GLU A 114 17.34 1.33 4.63
C GLU A 114 18.24 0.29 3.94
N ARG A 115 18.67 -0.73 4.71
CA ARG A 115 19.33 -1.90 4.13
C ARG A 115 18.29 -2.76 3.38
N PRO A 116 18.41 -2.89 2.05
CA PRO A 116 17.43 -3.61 1.24
C PRO A 116 17.36 -5.10 1.60
N GLN A 117 16.13 -5.62 1.70
CA GLN A 117 15.83 -7.05 1.86
C GLN A 117 14.40 -7.32 1.35
N ALA A 118 13.96 -8.59 1.35
CA ALA A 118 12.60 -8.93 0.91
C ALA A 118 11.55 -8.13 1.69
N GLY A 119 10.65 -7.46 0.97
CA GLY A 119 9.61 -6.60 1.55
C GLY A 119 10.11 -5.30 2.21
N ARG A 120 11.40 -4.93 2.03
CA ARG A 120 12.01 -3.70 2.55
C ARG A 120 12.90 -3.06 1.49
N LEU A 121 12.34 -2.12 0.76
CA LEU A 121 12.99 -1.40 -0.33
C LEU A 121 13.27 0.05 0.09
N ARG A 122 14.16 0.71 -0.65
CA ARG A 122 14.44 2.15 -0.46
C ARG A 122 13.37 3.04 -1.07
N GLN A 123 12.73 2.57 -2.12
CA GLN A 123 11.43 3.07 -2.59
C GLN A 123 10.43 1.95 -2.42
N PHE A 124 9.33 2.21 -1.72
CA PHE A 124 8.25 1.27 -1.44
C PHE A 124 6.92 2.01 -1.46
N HIS A 125 5.81 1.29 -1.56
CA HIS A 125 4.49 1.90 -1.65
C HIS A 125 3.69 1.67 -0.36
N GLN A 126 2.98 2.70 0.04
CA GLN A 126 2.01 2.64 1.14
C GLN A 126 0.64 3.13 0.67
N ALA A 127 -0.38 2.50 1.20
CA ALA A 127 -1.73 3.03 1.25
C ALA A 127 -2.08 3.31 2.71
N GLY A 128 -2.49 4.54 3.03
CA GLY A 128 -2.82 4.95 4.39
C GLY A 128 -4.21 5.55 4.50
N ALA A 129 -4.79 5.45 5.69
CA ALA A 129 -6.09 5.98 6.05
C ALA A 129 -6.02 6.68 7.40
N GLU A 130 -6.50 7.91 7.47
CA GLU A 130 -6.41 8.80 8.63
C GLU A 130 -7.79 9.36 8.99
N ILE A 131 -8.17 9.29 10.26
CA ILE A 131 -9.40 9.86 10.82
C ILE A 131 -9.01 10.96 11.79
N LEU A 132 -9.49 12.17 11.54
CA LEU A 132 -9.18 13.37 12.31
C LEU A 132 -10.44 13.91 12.99
N GLY A 133 -10.29 14.47 14.19
CA GLY A 133 -11.34 15.21 14.87
C GLY A 133 -12.24 14.40 15.81
N THR A 134 -11.92 13.13 16.09
CA THR A 134 -12.64 12.31 17.07
C THR A 134 -11.71 11.57 18.02
N ASN A 135 -12.04 11.57 19.31
CA ASN A 135 -11.34 10.79 20.32
C ASN A 135 -12.13 9.54 20.77
N ASP A 136 -13.19 9.20 20.05
CA ASP A 136 -14.04 8.07 20.35
C ASP A 136 -13.29 6.75 20.11
N PRO A 137 -13.16 5.85 21.12
CA PRO A 137 -12.45 4.57 20.97
C PRO A 137 -13.10 3.61 19.97
N ASP A 138 -14.40 3.74 19.70
CA ASP A 138 -15.07 2.92 18.69
C ASP A 138 -14.54 3.22 17.28
N THR A 139 -14.00 4.43 17.07
CA THR A 139 -13.34 4.81 15.82
C THR A 139 -12.05 4.00 15.61
N ASP A 140 -11.28 3.74 16.67
CA ASP A 140 -10.08 2.90 16.61
C ASP A 140 -10.48 1.45 16.28
N ALA A 141 -11.51 0.93 16.96
CA ALA A 141 -12.02 -0.41 16.74
C ALA A 141 -12.55 -0.60 15.31
N ASP A 142 -13.31 0.36 14.78
CA ASP A 142 -13.82 0.35 13.39
C ASP A 142 -12.69 0.35 12.36
N LEU A 143 -11.69 1.22 12.55
CA LEU A 143 -10.51 1.28 11.68
C LEU A 143 -9.72 -0.03 11.67
N ILE A 144 -9.54 -0.65 12.84
CA ILE A 144 -8.90 -1.96 12.98
C ILE A 144 -9.74 -3.05 12.32
N ALA A 145 -11.05 -3.06 12.55
CA ALA A 145 -11.96 -4.06 12.00
C ALA A 145 -11.96 -4.03 10.47
N MET A 146 -11.91 -2.86 9.85
CA MET A 146 -11.83 -2.69 8.38
C MET A 146 -10.68 -3.50 7.79
N VAL A 147 -9.47 -3.39 8.34
CA VAL A 147 -8.28 -4.11 7.82
C VAL A 147 -8.31 -5.58 8.22
N SER A 148 -8.81 -5.91 9.43
CA SER A 148 -8.94 -7.32 9.86
C SER A 148 -9.90 -8.10 8.97
N ARG A 149 -11.05 -7.51 8.61
CA ARG A 149 -12.00 -8.12 7.65
C ARG A 149 -11.42 -8.25 6.25
N TYR A 150 -10.64 -7.26 5.81
CA TYR A 150 -9.91 -7.37 4.56
C TYR A 150 -8.91 -8.54 4.58
N ALA A 151 -8.14 -8.68 5.65
CA ALA A 151 -7.18 -9.78 5.82
C ALA A 151 -7.87 -11.16 5.80
N GLU A 152 -9.01 -11.29 6.48
CA GLU A 152 -9.83 -12.51 6.50
C GLU A 152 -10.37 -12.83 5.09
N LYS A 153 -11.04 -11.88 4.45
CA LYS A 153 -11.62 -12.01 3.11
C LYS A 153 -10.59 -12.43 2.06
N THR A 154 -9.41 -11.84 2.13
CA THR A 154 -8.32 -12.09 1.17
C THR A 154 -7.39 -13.21 1.59
N ARG A 155 -7.68 -13.86 2.73
CA ARG A 155 -6.93 -15.02 3.27
C ARG A 155 -5.43 -14.75 3.39
N ILE A 156 -5.07 -13.59 3.99
CA ILE A 156 -3.66 -13.28 4.22
C ILE A 156 -3.06 -14.32 5.18
N PRO A 157 -2.02 -15.08 4.76
CA PRO A 157 -1.53 -16.22 5.52
C PRO A 157 -0.90 -15.79 6.85
N GLY A 158 -1.31 -16.45 7.95
CA GLY A 158 -0.75 -16.22 9.29
C GLY A 158 -0.89 -14.78 9.80
N SER A 159 -1.89 -14.02 9.28
CA SER A 159 -2.11 -12.65 9.73
C SER A 159 -2.65 -12.63 11.16
N THR A 160 -1.91 -12.01 12.07
CA THR A 160 -2.27 -11.82 13.48
C THR A 160 -2.29 -10.34 13.78
N LEU A 161 -3.35 -9.89 14.46
CA LEU A 161 -3.47 -8.53 14.96
C LEU A 161 -2.83 -8.44 16.35
N LEU A 162 -1.82 -7.58 16.49
CA LEU A 162 -1.23 -7.19 17.78
C LEU A 162 -1.76 -5.83 18.16
N ILE A 163 -2.15 -5.64 19.42
CA ILE A 163 -2.58 -4.34 19.95
C ILE A 163 -1.87 -4.02 21.27
N ASN A 164 -1.71 -2.74 21.54
CA ASN A 164 -1.17 -2.21 22.79
C ASN A 164 -1.75 -0.81 23.06
N SER A 165 -1.59 -0.31 24.28
CA SER A 165 -1.77 1.10 24.57
C SER A 165 -0.41 1.77 24.80
N MET A 166 -0.20 2.92 24.15
CA MET A 166 0.97 3.79 24.35
C MET A 166 0.74 4.81 25.47
N GLY A 167 -0.47 4.81 26.05
CA GLY A 167 -0.91 5.79 27.04
C GLY A 167 -0.88 7.24 26.54
N CYS A 168 -1.43 8.13 27.34
CA CYS A 168 -1.35 9.57 27.11
C CYS A 168 -0.05 10.17 27.69
N GLU A 169 0.13 11.48 27.54
CA GLU A 169 1.29 12.20 28.11
C GLU A 169 1.38 12.06 29.64
N ALA A 170 0.26 11.98 30.35
CA ALA A 170 0.22 11.81 31.80
C ALA A 170 0.66 10.40 32.27
N CYS A 171 0.47 9.37 31.44
CA CYS A 171 0.88 7.99 31.77
C CYS A 171 2.39 7.77 31.64
N ARG A 172 3.02 8.41 30.66
CA ARG A 172 4.40 8.12 30.23
C ARG A 172 5.48 8.38 31.26
N PRO A 173 5.46 9.45 32.08
CA PRO A 173 6.54 9.71 33.04
C PRO A 173 6.74 8.58 34.05
N ALA A 174 5.66 8.07 34.65
CA ALA A 174 5.73 6.98 35.63
C ALA A 174 6.25 5.70 34.98
N TYR A 175 5.72 5.35 33.82
CA TYR A 175 6.18 4.19 33.05
C TYR A 175 7.65 4.32 32.62
N ARG A 176 8.06 5.48 32.10
CA ARG A 176 9.45 5.72 31.71
C ARG A 176 10.41 5.49 32.88
N THR A 177 10.10 6.03 34.06
CA THR A 177 10.92 5.83 35.27
C THR A 177 11.06 4.35 35.60
N ARG A 178 9.95 3.60 35.53
CA ARG A 178 9.95 2.16 35.85
C ARG A 178 10.72 1.36 34.78
N LEU A 179 10.51 1.68 33.50
CA LEU A 179 11.19 1.00 32.39
C LEU A 179 12.70 1.26 32.43
N VAL A 180 13.13 2.51 32.64
CA VAL A 180 14.56 2.85 32.75
C VAL A 180 15.21 2.08 33.89
N ALA A 181 14.61 2.06 35.11
CA ALA A 181 15.12 1.29 36.20
C ALA A 181 15.27 -0.20 35.86
N TYR A 182 14.26 -0.80 35.26
CA TYR A 182 14.31 -2.18 34.77
C TYR A 182 15.44 -2.43 33.78
N LEU A 183 15.62 -1.55 32.78
CA LEU A 183 16.66 -1.68 31.76
C LEU A 183 18.07 -1.50 32.33
N GLU A 184 18.26 -0.62 33.33
CA GLU A 184 19.55 -0.43 34.02
C GLU A 184 19.92 -1.69 34.83
N ASP A 185 18.95 -2.34 35.50
CA ASP A 185 19.18 -3.61 36.21
C ASP A 185 19.67 -4.72 35.25
N HIS A 186 19.31 -4.63 33.94
CA HIS A 186 19.65 -5.62 32.93
C HIS A 186 20.70 -5.13 31.92
N LYS A 187 21.38 -4.01 32.20
CA LYS A 187 22.30 -3.36 31.22
C LYS A 187 23.38 -4.27 30.64
N ASN A 188 23.85 -5.26 31.36
CA ASN A 188 24.89 -6.19 30.92
C ASN A 188 24.43 -7.16 29.82
N THR A 189 23.12 -7.29 29.61
CA THR A 189 22.51 -8.16 28.58
C THR A 189 22.06 -7.35 27.37
N LEU A 190 21.97 -6.04 27.49
CA LEU A 190 21.51 -5.18 26.40
C LEU A 190 22.61 -4.89 25.38
N CYS A 191 22.25 -4.82 24.11
CA CYS A 191 23.16 -4.39 23.04
C CYS A 191 23.48 -2.89 23.15
N GLU A 192 24.58 -2.43 22.54
CA GLU A 192 25.04 -1.04 22.58
C GLU A 192 23.95 -0.03 22.15
N THR A 193 23.17 -0.38 21.13
CA THR A 193 22.05 0.47 20.69
C THR A 193 21.00 0.61 21.77
N CYS A 194 20.65 -0.47 22.46
CA CYS A 194 19.69 -0.46 23.56
C CYS A 194 20.22 0.33 24.77
N LEU A 195 21.49 0.19 25.12
CA LEU A 195 22.12 0.99 26.17
C LEU A 195 22.01 2.49 25.88
N ARG A 196 22.32 2.92 24.67
CA ARG A 196 22.15 4.33 24.26
C ARG A 196 20.68 4.76 24.32
N ARG A 197 19.76 3.93 23.79
CA ARG A 197 18.32 4.22 23.79
C ARG A 197 17.71 4.28 25.18
N THR A 198 18.22 3.54 26.16
CA THR A 198 17.76 3.61 27.55
C THR A 198 17.82 5.05 28.08
N ALA A 199 18.88 5.79 27.76
CA ALA A 199 19.02 7.18 28.17
C ALA A 199 18.17 8.17 27.33
N THR A 200 18.08 7.96 26.02
CA THR A 200 17.46 8.92 25.07
C THR A 200 15.98 8.64 24.84
N ASN A 201 15.63 7.41 24.48
CA ASN A 201 14.26 6.98 24.16
C ASN A 201 14.03 5.53 24.60
N PRO A 202 13.77 5.26 25.90
CA PRO A 202 13.69 3.92 26.46
C PRO A 202 12.56 3.07 25.84
N LEU A 203 11.46 3.67 25.39
CA LEU A 203 10.38 2.94 24.72
C LEU A 203 10.88 2.21 23.47
N ARG A 204 11.83 2.80 22.73
CA ARG A 204 12.41 2.19 21.52
C ARG A 204 13.28 0.96 21.80
N VAL A 205 13.64 0.70 23.06
CA VAL A 205 14.33 -0.53 23.44
C VAL A 205 13.42 -1.75 23.27
N LEU A 206 12.12 -1.60 23.54
CA LEU A 206 11.12 -2.68 23.42
C LEU A 206 11.02 -3.30 22.02
N ASP A 207 11.38 -2.54 20.97
CA ASP A 207 11.41 -3.04 19.58
C ASP A 207 12.75 -3.67 19.17
N CYS A 208 13.67 -3.93 20.10
CA CYS A 208 14.95 -4.54 19.77
C CYS A 208 14.78 -5.97 19.24
N LYS A 209 15.48 -6.30 18.15
CA LYS A 209 15.44 -7.61 17.50
C LYS A 209 16.66 -8.49 17.84
N VAL A 210 17.59 -7.99 18.66
CA VAL A 210 18.77 -8.75 19.13
C VAL A 210 18.30 -9.79 20.15
N GLU A 211 18.64 -11.04 19.93
CA GLU A 211 18.16 -12.19 20.74
C GLU A 211 18.39 -12.02 22.24
N GLY A 212 19.60 -11.60 22.66
CA GLY A 212 19.90 -11.33 24.06
C GLY A 212 19.02 -10.24 24.67
N CYS A 213 18.70 -9.19 23.91
CA CYS A 213 17.77 -8.16 24.38
C CYS A 213 16.34 -8.68 24.44
N GLN A 214 15.90 -9.50 23.50
CA GLN A 214 14.52 -10.03 23.47
C GLN A 214 14.16 -10.79 24.74
N ALA A 215 15.08 -11.62 25.25
CA ALA A 215 14.85 -12.37 26.48
C ALA A 215 14.58 -11.45 27.70
N VAL A 216 15.31 -10.33 27.79
CA VAL A 216 15.08 -9.31 28.82
C VAL A 216 13.74 -8.59 28.60
N LEU A 217 13.44 -8.22 27.36
CA LEU A 217 12.27 -7.42 27.04
C LEU A 217 10.95 -8.18 27.16
N GLU A 218 10.97 -9.50 27.12
CA GLU A 218 9.78 -10.33 27.34
C GLU A 218 9.24 -10.17 28.78
N ALA A 219 10.13 -9.94 29.75
CA ALA A 219 9.77 -9.72 31.15
C ALA A 219 9.69 -8.22 31.53
N ALA A 220 9.80 -7.31 30.54
CA ALA A 220 9.71 -5.87 30.82
C ALA A 220 8.30 -5.48 31.31
N PRO A 221 8.20 -4.53 32.24
CA PRO A 221 6.91 -4.09 32.77
C PRO A 221 6.02 -3.56 31.62
N PRO A 222 4.75 -3.99 31.51
CA PRO A 222 3.86 -3.51 30.45
C PRO A 222 3.38 -2.08 30.76
N LEU A 223 3.29 -1.22 29.74
CA LEU A 223 2.78 0.16 29.87
C LEU A 223 1.33 0.17 30.36
N THR A 224 0.55 -0.85 30.03
CA THR A 224 -0.85 -0.97 30.41
C THR A 224 -1.09 -0.97 31.93
N GLU A 225 -0.10 -1.31 32.76
CA GLU A 225 -0.17 -1.20 34.22
C GLU A 225 -0.08 0.25 34.73
N PHE A 226 0.40 1.16 33.89
CA PHE A 226 0.66 2.57 34.22
C PHE A 226 -0.36 3.53 33.57
N LEU A 227 -1.40 3.00 32.94
CA LEU A 227 -2.44 3.82 32.33
C LEU A 227 -3.22 4.58 33.40
N CYS A 228 -3.45 5.87 33.16
CA CYS A 228 -4.43 6.64 33.93
C CYS A 228 -5.87 6.13 33.61
N ALA A 229 -6.83 6.54 34.43
CA ALA A 229 -8.21 6.06 34.27
C ALA A 229 -8.75 6.28 32.85
N SER A 230 -8.58 7.48 32.31
CA SER A 230 -9.07 7.77 30.93
C SER A 230 -8.43 6.94 29.84
N SER A 231 -7.09 6.72 29.88
CA SER A 231 -6.40 5.88 28.90
C SER A 231 -6.78 4.41 29.04
N ARG A 232 -7.03 3.95 30.27
CA ARG A 232 -7.52 2.60 30.52
C ARG A 232 -8.92 2.40 29.96
N ASP A 233 -9.84 3.32 30.27
CA ASP A 233 -11.23 3.27 29.78
C ASP A 233 -11.27 3.31 28.25
N HIS A 234 -10.41 4.14 27.63
CA HIS A 234 -10.26 4.20 26.17
C HIS A 234 -9.82 2.84 25.60
N PHE A 235 -8.72 2.27 26.14
CA PHE A 235 -8.18 1.01 25.65
C PHE A 235 -9.14 -0.16 25.86
N ASP A 236 -9.79 -0.22 27.03
CA ASP A 236 -10.79 -1.25 27.34
C ASP A 236 -12.01 -1.13 26.40
N SER A 237 -12.39 0.09 25.99
CA SER A 237 -13.46 0.30 25.02
C SER A 237 -13.07 -0.17 23.61
N VAL A 238 -11.84 0.12 23.16
CA VAL A 238 -11.32 -0.45 21.91
C VAL A 238 -11.36 -1.99 21.94
N CYS A 239 -10.89 -2.59 23.03
CA CYS A 239 -10.92 -4.05 23.19
C CYS A 239 -12.34 -4.62 23.14
N ARG A 240 -13.32 -3.96 23.79
CA ARG A 240 -14.74 -4.34 23.69
C ARG A 240 -15.27 -4.21 22.28
N GLY A 241 -15.02 -3.08 21.60
CA GLY A 241 -15.46 -2.87 20.22
C GLY A 241 -14.90 -3.91 19.24
N LEU A 242 -13.68 -4.40 19.43
CA LEU A 242 -13.11 -5.51 18.68
C LEU A 242 -13.79 -6.85 19.01
N ALA A 243 -14.04 -7.11 20.29
CA ALA A 243 -14.71 -8.34 20.74
C ALA A 243 -16.16 -8.40 20.22
N ASP A 244 -16.91 -7.31 20.30
CA ASP A 244 -18.28 -7.19 19.78
C ASP A 244 -18.35 -7.47 18.25
N GLN A 245 -17.29 -7.12 17.53
CA GLN A 245 -17.15 -7.41 16.11
C GLN A 245 -16.50 -8.78 15.84
N SER A 246 -16.20 -9.57 16.88
CA SER A 246 -15.51 -10.87 16.75
C SER A 246 -14.16 -10.77 16.02
N ILE A 247 -13.40 -9.71 16.23
CA ILE A 247 -12.05 -9.52 15.69
C ILE A 247 -11.04 -10.08 16.69
N PRO A 248 -10.32 -11.17 16.37
CA PRO A 248 -9.30 -11.73 17.26
C PRO A 248 -8.06 -10.82 17.28
N TYR A 249 -7.50 -10.65 18.46
CA TYR A 249 -6.26 -9.90 18.66
C TYR A 249 -5.39 -10.51 19.78
N THR A 250 -4.12 -10.11 19.80
CA THR A 250 -3.17 -10.45 20.86
C THR A 250 -2.66 -9.16 21.49
N LEU A 251 -2.73 -9.08 22.82
CA LEU A 251 -2.08 -8.00 23.56
C LEU A 251 -0.56 -8.19 23.52
N SER A 252 0.16 -7.15 23.10
CA SER A 252 1.62 -7.18 22.99
C SER A 252 2.24 -5.98 23.70
N HIS A 253 2.69 -6.16 24.93
CA HIS A 253 3.36 -5.12 25.71
C HIS A 253 4.65 -4.60 25.07
N ARG A 254 5.23 -5.36 24.15
CA ARG A 254 6.42 -4.97 23.36
C ARG A 254 6.08 -4.17 22.11
N LEU A 255 4.80 -4.10 21.75
CA LEU A 255 4.37 -3.33 20.57
C LEU A 255 4.56 -1.83 20.85
N VAL A 256 5.60 -1.27 20.27
CA VAL A 256 5.87 0.16 20.18
C VAL A 256 6.05 0.54 18.73
N ARG A 257 5.80 1.81 18.39
CA ARG A 257 5.85 2.26 17.01
C ARG A 257 7.20 2.91 16.68
N GLY A 258 7.60 2.80 15.41
CA GLY A 258 8.82 3.40 14.86
C GLY A 258 8.79 4.93 14.77
N LEU A 259 7.72 5.56 15.22
CA LEU A 259 7.44 6.99 15.14
C LEU A 259 7.00 7.45 16.53
N ASP A 260 7.54 8.56 17.02
CA ASP A 260 7.37 8.97 18.42
C ASP A 260 6.01 9.66 18.70
N TYR A 261 5.23 9.97 17.68
CA TYR A 261 3.97 10.68 17.80
C TYR A 261 2.79 9.83 18.33
N TYR A 262 2.92 8.50 18.37
CA TYR A 262 1.81 7.66 18.78
C TYR A 262 1.47 7.81 20.27
N THR A 263 0.15 7.85 20.54
CA THR A 263 -0.48 7.90 21.86
C THR A 263 -1.59 6.87 21.92
N GLU A 264 -2.11 6.54 23.10
CA GLU A 264 -3.23 5.63 23.32
C GLU A 264 -3.10 4.33 22.51
N THR A 265 -4.06 3.99 21.64
CA THR A 265 -4.08 2.73 20.89
C THR A 265 -2.97 2.63 19.86
N ALA A 266 -2.21 1.54 19.87
CA ALA A 266 -1.28 1.14 18.82
C ALA A 266 -1.59 -0.27 18.34
N PHE A 267 -1.48 -0.53 17.03
CA PHE A 267 -1.80 -1.83 16.46
C PHE A 267 -0.93 -2.16 15.24
N GLU A 268 -0.72 -3.47 15.04
CA GLU A 268 0.01 -4.02 13.89
C GLU A 268 -0.62 -5.34 13.44
N TRP A 269 -0.69 -5.55 12.14
CA TRP A 269 -0.90 -6.88 11.57
C TRP A 269 0.45 -7.45 11.16
N VAL A 270 0.77 -8.59 11.76
CA VAL A 270 2.01 -9.32 11.52
C VAL A 270 1.71 -10.65 10.84
N SER A 271 2.69 -11.18 10.09
CA SER A 271 2.61 -12.52 9.49
C SER A 271 4.00 -13.15 9.47
N ASP A 272 4.12 -14.36 10.00
CA ASP A 272 5.37 -15.13 9.99
C ASP A 272 5.82 -15.49 8.56
N ALA A 273 4.90 -15.48 7.61
CA ALA A 273 5.22 -15.68 6.19
C ALA A 273 6.16 -14.62 5.61
N LEU A 274 6.30 -13.44 6.26
CA LEU A 274 7.26 -12.40 5.87
C LEU A 274 8.63 -12.53 6.55
N GLY A 275 8.81 -13.48 7.46
CA GLY A 275 10.05 -13.65 8.22
C GLY A 275 10.29 -12.52 9.23
N SER A 276 11.52 -12.04 9.35
CA SER A 276 11.92 -11.03 10.35
C SER A 276 11.24 -9.66 10.19
N GLN A 277 10.63 -9.37 9.05
CA GLN A 277 9.90 -8.13 8.75
C GLN A 277 8.40 -8.40 8.69
N SER A 278 7.86 -8.95 9.76
CA SER A 278 6.52 -9.55 9.83
C SER A 278 5.34 -8.58 9.65
N THR A 279 5.52 -7.29 9.92
CA THR A 279 4.45 -6.28 9.88
C THR A 279 4.09 -5.90 8.45
N TRP A 280 2.84 -6.11 8.00
CA TRP A 280 2.36 -5.72 6.68
C TRP A 280 1.41 -4.51 6.72
N ALA A 281 0.72 -4.29 7.83
CA ALA A 281 -0.07 -3.09 8.08
C ALA A 281 0.05 -2.68 9.54
N ALA A 282 -0.02 -1.39 9.83
CA ALA A 282 0.17 -0.91 11.17
C ALA A 282 -0.34 0.52 11.35
N GLY A 283 -0.73 0.87 12.56
CA GLY A 283 -1.27 2.17 12.88
C GLY A 283 -1.36 2.46 14.36
N GLY A 284 -2.16 3.45 14.68
CA GLY A 284 -2.47 3.86 16.04
C GLY A 284 -2.98 5.28 16.12
N ARG A 285 -3.31 5.69 17.33
CA ARG A 285 -3.76 7.05 17.66
C ARG A 285 -2.54 7.97 17.86
N TYR A 286 -2.69 9.23 17.46
CA TYR A 286 -1.62 10.24 17.52
C TYR A 286 -2.16 11.62 17.94
N ASN A 287 -2.84 11.66 19.08
CA ASN A 287 -3.33 12.91 19.66
C ASN A 287 -2.17 13.88 19.89
N GLY A 288 -2.38 15.17 19.57
CA GLY A 288 -1.33 16.19 19.64
C GLY A 288 -0.47 16.35 18.38
N LEU A 289 -0.48 15.40 17.42
CA LEU A 289 0.35 15.54 16.22
C LEU A 289 -0.12 16.69 15.33
N VAL A 290 -1.44 16.86 15.14
CA VAL A 290 -1.99 17.97 14.32
C VAL A 290 -1.58 19.32 14.90
N SER A 291 -1.70 19.53 16.21
CA SER A 291 -1.29 20.76 16.87
C SER A 291 0.22 20.97 16.85
N SER A 292 1.03 19.91 16.95
CA SER A 292 2.49 20.01 16.83
C SER A 292 2.94 20.50 15.45
N LEU A 293 2.14 20.25 14.41
CA LEU A 293 2.36 20.74 13.05
C LEU A 293 1.77 22.13 12.78
N GLY A 294 1.22 22.80 13.81
CA GLY A 294 0.65 24.14 13.72
C GLY A 294 -0.83 24.16 13.33
N GLY A 295 -1.50 23.03 13.33
CA GLY A 295 -2.94 22.91 13.16
C GLY A 295 -3.73 23.07 14.47
N PRO A 296 -5.06 22.87 14.43
CA PRO A 296 -5.89 22.86 15.63
C PRO A 296 -5.57 21.66 16.53
N ASP A 297 -5.88 21.79 17.83
CA ASP A 297 -5.76 20.67 18.76
C ASP A 297 -6.95 19.70 18.57
N ILE A 298 -6.77 18.75 17.68
CA ILE A 298 -7.75 17.71 17.37
C ILE A 298 -7.07 16.33 17.43
N PRO A 299 -7.79 15.32 17.90
CA PRO A 299 -7.29 13.96 17.93
C PRO A 299 -7.21 13.37 16.52
N GLY A 300 -6.36 12.36 16.38
CA GLY A 300 -6.21 11.61 15.13
C GLY A 300 -5.87 10.16 15.39
N VAL A 301 -6.33 9.29 14.50
CA VAL A 301 -6.01 7.87 14.43
C VAL A 301 -5.87 7.46 12.98
N GLY A 302 -4.88 6.63 12.66
CA GLY A 302 -4.67 6.21 11.30
C GLY A 302 -3.86 4.93 11.18
N LEU A 303 -3.72 4.48 9.95
CA LEU A 303 -2.92 3.30 9.59
C LEU A 303 -2.26 3.43 8.23
N ALA A 304 -1.26 2.60 8.00
CA ALA A 304 -0.66 2.40 6.69
C ALA A 304 -0.46 0.90 6.39
N ILE A 305 -0.72 0.53 5.15
CA ILE A 305 -0.52 -0.80 4.57
C ILE A 305 0.69 -0.72 3.64
N GLY A 306 1.67 -1.62 3.83
CA GLY A 306 2.81 -1.76 2.91
C GLY A 306 2.44 -2.64 1.72
N ILE A 307 2.33 -2.05 0.53
CA ILE A 307 1.81 -2.74 -0.67
C ILE A 307 2.73 -3.87 -1.10
N GLU A 308 4.05 -3.70 -1.07
CA GLU A 308 5.00 -4.77 -1.40
C GLU A 308 4.88 -5.98 -0.46
N ARG A 309 4.65 -5.74 0.85
CA ARG A 309 4.47 -6.80 1.83
C ARG A 309 3.14 -7.52 1.64
N LEU A 310 2.08 -6.75 1.37
CA LEU A 310 0.77 -7.30 1.03
C LEU A 310 0.85 -8.14 -0.25
N HIS A 311 1.55 -7.65 -1.29
CA HIS A 311 1.78 -8.39 -2.53
C HIS A 311 2.47 -9.73 -2.27
N LEU A 312 3.59 -9.73 -1.51
CA LEU A 312 4.31 -10.95 -1.15
C LEU A 312 3.45 -11.97 -0.38
N LEU A 313 2.60 -11.50 0.53
CA LEU A 313 1.69 -12.37 1.29
C LEU A 313 0.61 -12.98 0.40
N ARG A 314 -0.01 -12.16 -0.46
CA ARG A 314 -1.05 -12.59 -1.38
C ARG A 314 -0.51 -13.51 -2.49
N GLU A 315 0.74 -13.29 -2.93
CA GLU A 315 1.45 -14.19 -3.84
C GLU A 315 1.65 -15.58 -3.21
N LYS A 316 2.17 -15.65 -1.97
CA LYS A 316 2.33 -16.90 -1.23
C LYS A 316 1.03 -17.65 -0.98
N ALA A 317 -0.07 -16.94 -0.81
CA ALA A 317 -1.40 -17.52 -0.63
C ALA A 317 -2.11 -17.86 -1.95
N ALA A 318 -1.51 -17.55 -3.10
CA ALA A 318 -2.13 -17.62 -4.42
C ALA A 318 -3.48 -16.86 -4.49
N THR A 319 -3.55 -15.70 -3.83
CA THR A 319 -4.76 -14.84 -3.76
C THR A 319 -4.55 -13.46 -4.37
N LEU A 320 -3.45 -13.27 -5.15
CA LEU A 320 -3.26 -12.02 -5.89
C LEU A 320 -4.44 -11.78 -6.83
N PRO A 321 -4.91 -10.54 -6.93
CA PRO A 321 -5.88 -10.21 -7.97
C PRO A 321 -5.21 -10.37 -9.33
N LEU A 322 -5.90 -11.04 -10.23
CA LEU A 322 -5.43 -11.24 -11.60
C LEU A 322 -6.29 -10.40 -12.56
N PRO A 323 -5.69 -9.87 -13.63
CA PRO A 323 -6.47 -9.26 -14.69
C PRO A 323 -7.53 -10.24 -15.21
N THR A 324 -8.76 -9.78 -15.34
CA THR A 324 -9.87 -10.60 -15.85
C THR A 324 -9.81 -10.76 -17.36
N ASP A 325 -9.28 -9.74 -18.02
CA ASP A 325 -9.14 -9.70 -19.47
C ASP A 325 -7.68 -9.90 -19.90
N PRO A 326 -7.44 -10.47 -21.09
CA PRO A 326 -6.10 -10.56 -21.65
C PRO A 326 -5.51 -9.16 -21.85
N PRO A 327 -4.18 -8.98 -21.71
CA PRO A 327 -3.52 -7.70 -21.93
C PRO A 327 -3.89 -7.07 -23.29
N VAL A 328 -4.06 -7.91 -24.29
CA VAL A 328 -4.54 -7.54 -25.63
C VAL A 328 -5.67 -8.49 -26.03
N MET A 329 -6.88 -7.95 -26.26
CA MET A 329 -7.99 -8.77 -26.73
C MET A 329 -7.76 -9.22 -28.17
N ILE A 330 -7.36 -8.31 -29.05
CA ILE A 330 -7.14 -8.61 -30.45
C ILE A 330 -5.92 -7.87 -31.03
N ALA A 331 -5.10 -8.59 -31.79
CA ALA A 331 -4.03 -8.02 -32.59
C ALA A 331 -4.45 -8.00 -34.07
N LEU A 332 -4.42 -6.84 -34.75
CA LEU A 332 -4.87 -6.68 -36.12
C LEU A 332 -3.69 -6.51 -37.08
N HIS A 333 -3.69 -7.27 -38.17
CA HIS A 333 -2.64 -7.23 -39.16
C HIS A 333 -3.22 -6.99 -40.58
N PRO A 334 -2.76 -5.95 -41.32
CA PRO A 334 -3.08 -5.76 -42.73
C PRO A 334 -2.29 -6.76 -43.56
N LEU A 335 -2.97 -7.44 -44.51
CA LEU A 335 -2.32 -8.38 -45.43
C LEU A 335 -1.65 -7.66 -46.60
N ASP A 336 -2.06 -6.42 -46.89
CA ASP A 336 -1.53 -5.55 -47.93
C ASP A 336 -1.47 -4.09 -47.46
N GLU A 337 -0.79 -3.25 -48.21
CA GLU A 337 -0.60 -1.83 -47.89
C GLU A 337 -1.92 -1.04 -47.93
N ALA A 338 -2.82 -1.35 -48.89
CA ALA A 338 -4.10 -0.68 -49.07
C ALA A 338 -5.05 -0.93 -47.87
N SER A 339 -4.92 -2.07 -47.20
CA SER A 339 -5.74 -2.47 -46.04
C SER A 339 -5.32 -1.81 -44.74
N ARG A 340 -4.18 -1.10 -44.70
CA ARG A 340 -3.73 -0.43 -43.43
C ARG A 340 -4.74 0.60 -42.94
N GLY A 341 -5.30 1.42 -43.82
CA GLY A 341 -6.32 2.40 -43.48
C GLY A 341 -7.60 1.75 -42.94
N TYR A 342 -7.95 0.58 -43.46
CA TYR A 342 -9.08 -0.23 -42.95
C TYR A 342 -8.82 -0.75 -41.54
N ILE A 343 -7.66 -1.33 -41.29
CA ILE A 343 -7.23 -1.78 -39.96
C ILE A 343 -7.22 -0.61 -38.98
N HIS A 344 -6.75 0.58 -39.36
CA HIS A 344 -6.79 1.75 -38.49
C HIS A 344 -8.20 2.12 -38.03
N ARG A 345 -9.19 2.07 -38.95
CA ARG A 345 -10.60 2.33 -38.59
C ARG A 345 -11.13 1.30 -37.60
N ILE A 346 -10.87 0.00 -37.83
CA ILE A 346 -11.30 -1.06 -36.94
C ILE A 346 -10.65 -0.89 -35.54
N LEU A 347 -9.35 -0.59 -35.47
CA LEU A 347 -8.65 -0.33 -34.21
C LEU A 347 -9.29 0.82 -33.43
N SER A 348 -9.58 1.94 -34.11
CA SER A 348 -10.21 3.10 -33.45
C SER A 348 -11.57 2.71 -32.88
N SER A 349 -12.43 2.13 -33.74
CA SER A 349 -13.78 1.74 -33.32
C SER A 349 -13.81 0.68 -32.20
N LEU A 350 -12.91 -0.30 -32.21
CA LEU A 350 -12.80 -1.28 -31.12
C LEU A 350 -12.37 -0.64 -29.80
N ARG A 351 -11.45 0.33 -29.86
CA ARG A 351 -11.02 1.06 -28.66
C ARG A 351 -12.11 1.97 -28.09
N GLU A 352 -12.95 2.57 -28.95
CA GLU A 352 -14.16 3.29 -28.54
C GLU A 352 -15.16 2.37 -27.79
N GLU A 353 -15.20 1.09 -28.16
CA GLU A 353 -15.97 0.05 -27.48
C GLU A 353 -15.23 -0.57 -26.27
N ASN A 354 -14.12 0.04 -25.79
CA ASN A 354 -13.28 -0.44 -24.69
C ASN A 354 -12.68 -1.86 -24.91
N ILE A 355 -12.39 -2.22 -26.15
CA ILE A 355 -11.65 -3.43 -26.51
C ILE A 355 -10.16 -3.10 -26.63
N SER A 356 -9.32 -3.82 -25.89
CA SER A 356 -7.87 -3.74 -26.03
C SER A 356 -7.43 -4.29 -27.38
N ALA A 357 -6.99 -3.42 -28.29
CA ALA A 357 -6.63 -3.77 -29.65
C ALA A 357 -5.30 -3.14 -30.05
N VAL A 358 -4.42 -3.92 -30.69
CA VAL A 358 -3.10 -3.48 -31.21
C VAL A 358 -2.97 -3.72 -32.70
N GLY A 359 -2.27 -2.84 -33.40
CA GLY A 359 -1.98 -2.97 -34.82
C GLY A 359 -0.56 -3.53 -35.06
N LEU A 360 -0.46 -4.58 -35.84
CA LEU A 360 0.80 -5.23 -36.21
C LEU A 360 1.33 -4.72 -37.56
N PHE A 361 1.54 -3.41 -37.67
CA PHE A 361 1.92 -2.74 -38.93
C PHE A 361 3.38 -2.95 -39.33
N GLY A 362 4.26 -3.31 -38.42
CA GLY A 362 5.69 -3.52 -38.67
C GLY A 362 6.03 -4.90 -39.25
N GLN A 363 5.04 -5.79 -39.45
CA GLN A 363 5.24 -7.15 -39.89
C GLN A 363 4.99 -7.30 -41.38
N SER A 364 6.02 -7.70 -42.12
CA SER A 364 5.89 -7.88 -43.59
C SER A 364 5.43 -9.29 -44.01
N ARG A 365 5.35 -10.24 -43.06
CA ARG A 365 4.97 -11.64 -43.32
C ARG A 365 3.98 -12.11 -42.29
N LEU A 366 2.92 -12.78 -42.75
CA LEU A 366 1.85 -13.32 -41.88
C LEU A 366 2.38 -14.16 -40.71
N LYS A 367 3.35 -15.03 -40.97
CA LYS A 367 3.97 -15.85 -39.89
C LYS A 367 4.55 -14.99 -38.76
N LYS A 368 5.17 -13.85 -39.09
CA LYS A 368 5.71 -12.93 -38.07
C LYS A 368 4.62 -12.18 -37.33
N ALA A 369 3.48 -11.92 -37.98
CA ALA A 369 2.33 -11.30 -37.33
C ALA A 369 1.75 -12.24 -36.25
N PHE A 370 1.64 -13.53 -36.52
CA PHE A 370 1.23 -14.52 -35.51
C PHE A 370 2.18 -14.57 -34.32
N VAL A 371 3.49 -14.64 -34.54
CA VAL A 371 4.49 -14.60 -33.47
C VAL A 371 4.41 -13.31 -32.65
N SER A 372 4.12 -12.17 -33.31
CA SER A 372 3.95 -10.90 -32.62
C SER A 372 2.67 -10.87 -31.80
N ALA A 373 1.55 -11.40 -32.31
CA ALA A 373 0.30 -11.50 -31.58
C ALA A 373 0.44 -12.38 -30.32
N GLU A 374 1.14 -13.52 -30.44
CA GLU A 374 1.47 -14.38 -29.28
C GLU A 374 2.36 -13.67 -28.25
N ARG A 375 3.34 -12.89 -28.71
CA ARG A 375 4.22 -12.09 -27.84
C ARG A 375 3.44 -11.01 -27.07
N GLU A 376 2.48 -10.37 -27.72
CA GLU A 376 1.55 -9.41 -27.10
C GLU A 376 0.51 -10.10 -26.21
N LYS A 377 0.52 -11.43 -26.13
CA LYS A 377 -0.47 -12.25 -25.42
C LYS A 377 -1.90 -11.96 -25.86
N ALA A 378 -2.08 -11.66 -27.13
CA ALA A 378 -3.39 -11.43 -27.72
C ALA A 378 -4.23 -12.72 -27.69
N ARG A 379 -5.49 -12.59 -27.33
CA ARG A 379 -6.44 -13.71 -27.42
C ARG A 379 -6.78 -14.03 -28.88
N TYR A 380 -6.96 -12.99 -29.70
CA TYR A 380 -7.31 -13.12 -31.11
C TYR A 380 -6.28 -12.43 -32.01
N ILE A 381 -6.17 -12.93 -33.24
CA ILE A 381 -5.55 -12.19 -34.34
C ILE A 381 -6.59 -11.94 -35.42
N GLY A 382 -6.73 -10.69 -35.85
CA GLY A 382 -7.59 -10.26 -36.94
C GLY A 382 -6.76 -9.88 -38.19
N LEU A 383 -7.18 -10.37 -39.35
CA LEU A 383 -6.53 -10.19 -40.62
C LEU A 383 -7.47 -9.50 -41.58
N ALA A 384 -6.97 -8.54 -42.37
CA ALA A 384 -7.71 -7.92 -43.43
C ALA A 384 -6.81 -7.68 -44.63
N GLY A 385 -7.26 -8.14 -45.77
CA GLY A 385 -6.77 -7.88 -47.09
C GLY A 385 -7.80 -7.15 -47.94
N GLU A 386 -7.68 -7.28 -49.27
CA GLU A 386 -8.57 -6.67 -50.24
C GLU A 386 -10.02 -7.16 -50.04
N ASP A 387 -10.21 -8.48 -49.96
CA ASP A 387 -11.53 -9.11 -49.83
C ASP A 387 -12.27 -8.62 -48.58
N GLU A 388 -11.59 -8.63 -47.41
CA GLU A 388 -12.17 -8.15 -46.17
C GLU A 388 -12.49 -6.66 -46.20
N ARG A 389 -11.64 -5.85 -46.84
CA ARG A 389 -11.85 -4.40 -46.99
C ARG A 389 -13.07 -4.10 -47.84
N GLU A 390 -13.24 -4.82 -48.96
CA GLU A 390 -14.36 -4.62 -49.87
C GLU A 390 -15.69 -5.10 -49.32
N SER A 391 -15.67 -6.23 -48.57
CA SER A 391 -16.86 -6.79 -47.91
C SER A 391 -17.15 -6.21 -46.54
N ASN A 392 -16.33 -5.28 -46.04
CA ASN A 392 -16.41 -4.74 -44.64
C ASN A 392 -16.38 -5.82 -43.57
N THR A 393 -15.55 -6.82 -43.76
CA THR A 393 -15.38 -7.93 -42.82
C THR A 393 -13.99 -7.94 -42.17
N LEU A 394 -13.77 -8.84 -41.21
CA LEU A 394 -12.48 -9.11 -40.60
C LEU A 394 -12.37 -10.64 -40.41
N THR A 395 -11.30 -11.21 -40.88
CA THR A 395 -10.99 -12.62 -40.63
C THR A 395 -10.25 -12.74 -39.31
N ILE A 396 -10.90 -13.36 -38.30
CA ILE A 396 -10.38 -13.46 -36.94
C ILE A 396 -10.06 -14.92 -36.61
N LYS A 397 -8.93 -15.13 -36.00
CA LYS A 397 -8.52 -16.44 -35.45
C LYS A 397 -8.33 -16.35 -33.94
N ASP A 398 -8.97 -17.23 -33.21
CA ASP A 398 -8.73 -17.46 -31.80
C ASP A 398 -7.39 -18.22 -31.64
N LEU A 399 -6.44 -17.62 -30.94
CA LEU A 399 -5.09 -18.17 -30.79
C LEU A 399 -5.02 -19.34 -29.80
N ALA A 400 -6.01 -19.47 -28.91
CA ALA A 400 -6.09 -20.58 -27.97
C ALA A 400 -6.69 -21.84 -28.60
N THR A 401 -7.79 -21.68 -29.38
CA THR A 401 -8.53 -22.81 -29.96
C THR A 401 -8.13 -23.10 -31.41
N GLY A 402 -7.52 -22.14 -32.09
CA GLY A 402 -7.19 -22.21 -33.51
C GLY A 402 -8.39 -22.00 -34.46
N VAL A 403 -9.59 -21.81 -33.92
CA VAL A 403 -10.81 -21.56 -34.72
C VAL A 403 -10.71 -20.21 -35.44
N GLN A 404 -11.05 -20.19 -36.71
CA GLN A 404 -11.05 -19.01 -37.54
C GLN A 404 -12.44 -18.73 -38.12
N LYS A 405 -12.88 -17.47 -38.09
CA LYS A 405 -14.15 -17.02 -38.69
C LYS A 405 -13.95 -15.67 -39.34
N THR A 406 -14.70 -15.43 -40.40
CA THR A 406 -14.81 -14.10 -41.01
C THR A 406 -16.13 -13.48 -40.56
N VAL A 407 -16.07 -12.29 -40.00
CA VAL A 407 -17.21 -11.60 -39.40
C VAL A 407 -17.30 -10.16 -39.87
N PRO A 408 -18.47 -9.51 -39.83
CA PRO A 408 -18.58 -8.08 -40.11
C PRO A 408 -17.67 -7.28 -39.16
N ALA A 409 -16.88 -6.36 -39.70
CA ALA A 409 -16.04 -5.48 -38.93
C ALA A 409 -16.83 -4.30 -38.31
N PHE A 410 -17.98 -4.00 -38.87
CA PHE A 410 -18.87 -2.90 -38.47
C PHE A 410 -20.33 -3.38 -38.42
N PRO A 411 -21.16 -2.89 -37.49
CA PRO A 411 -20.78 -1.94 -36.44
C PRO A 411 -19.83 -2.55 -35.40
N ALA A 412 -18.91 -1.72 -34.87
CA ALA A 412 -17.88 -2.18 -33.93
C ALA A 412 -18.44 -2.76 -32.64
N ALA A 413 -19.61 -2.32 -32.18
CA ALA A 413 -20.29 -2.86 -31.01
C ALA A 413 -20.57 -4.37 -31.13
N SER A 414 -21.04 -4.83 -32.30
CA SER A 414 -21.30 -6.25 -32.55
C SER A 414 -20.00 -7.07 -32.56
N LEU A 415 -18.93 -6.52 -33.12
CA LEU A 415 -17.61 -7.14 -33.12
C LEU A 415 -17.05 -7.19 -31.68
N ALA A 416 -17.21 -6.12 -30.91
CA ALA A 416 -16.77 -6.04 -29.52
C ALA A 416 -17.50 -7.09 -28.65
N ASP A 417 -18.81 -7.23 -28.80
CA ASP A 417 -19.58 -8.24 -28.07
C ASP A 417 -19.14 -9.67 -28.42
N LEU A 418 -18.88 -9.93 -29.70
CA LEU A 418 -18.35 -11.22 -30.14
C LEU A 418 -16.97 -11.51 -29.51
N LEU A 419 -16.08 -10.52 -29.45
CA LEU A 419 -14.76 -10.70 -28.83
C LEU A 419 -14.84 -10.94 -27.31
N ARG A 420 -15.80 -10.31 -26.60
CA ARG A 420 -16.04 -10.51 -25.17
C ARG A 420 -16.64 -11.87 -24.85
N THR A 421 -17.66 -12.27 -25.58
CA THR A 421 -18.38 -13.55 -25.35
C THR A 421 -17.63 -14.77 -25.87
N GLY A 422 -16.69 -14.56 -26.77
CA GLY A 422 -15.98 -15.63 -27.49
C GLY A 422 -16.83 -16.27 -28.58
N TRP A 423 -16.23 -17.24 -29.28
CA TRP A 423 -16.97 -18.07 -30.19
C TRP A 423 -17.86 -18.99 -29.36
N GLY A 424 -19.16 -18.78 -29.36
CA GLY A 424 -20.07 -19.74 -28.78
C GLY A 424 -19.73 -21.14 -29.31
N ALA A 425 -19.61 -22.10 -28.42
CA ALA A 425 -19.57 -23.49 -28.83
C ALA A 425 -20.86 -23.72 -29.61
N GLU A 426 -20.78 -23.81 -30.93
CA GLU A 426 -21.89 -24.36 -31.72
C GLU A 426 -22.08 -25.76 -31.20
N SER A 427 -23.23 -25.97 -30.53
CA SER A 427 -23.78 -27.26 -30.11
C SER A 427 -23.97 -28.19 -31.32
#